data_4ef329fb6795a4ac38bbae4ac138f2bd
#
_entry.id   4ef329fb6795a4ac38bbae4ac138f2bd
#
_cell.length_a   1.000
_cell.length_b   1.000
_cell.length_c   1.000
_cell.angle_alpha   90.00
_cell.angle_beta   90.00
_cell.angle_gamma   90.00
#
_symmetry.space_group_name_H-M   'P 1'
#
loop_
_entity.id
_entity.type
_entity.pdbx_description
1 polymer ?
#
loop_
_entity_poly.entity_id
_entity_poly.type
_entity_poly.pdbx_seq_one_letter_code
_entity_poly.pdbx_strand_id
1 'polypeptide(L)'
;KIYTFILSACLLLVCSACHEASHHLLLGGSGWDKIAIVNKNTKEIEWEHPLEKGWECNSVAVTPDRNILFSYSKGAKLITRDHEEVWNISAPEGCEMQTARVLSNGNYLLAWCGNPATIMEVNAKGEILSKTDFDTRIEQPHAQFRQVNKNKRGNYLVPLFATSEIREISPSGQLLKSVKVDGNPFSVAALDNCNYLVACGDAHCFIELNFETGDIVR
;
A
#
# COMPACT_ATOMS: atom_id res chain seq x y z
N LYS A 1 48.13 60.34 -21.97
CA LYS A 1 47.90 59.48 -20.78
C LYS A 1 46.72 58.61 -21.07
N ILE A 2 46.98 57.35 -21.37
CA ILE A 2 46.00 56.33 -21.66
C ILE A 2 45.80 55.55 -20.36
N TYR A 3 44.59 55.54 -19.82
CA TYR A 3 44.24 54.69 -18.67
C TYR A 3 43.61 53.41 -19.19
N THR A 4 44.32 52.31 -19.03
CA THR A 4 43.86 50.98 -19.34
C THR A 4 43.00 50.47 -18.14
N PHE A 5 41.70 50.30 -18.35
CA PHE A 5 40.87 49.64 -17.37
C PHE A 5 40.96 48.11 -17.57
N ILE A 6 41.53 47.46 -16.58
CA ILE A 6 41.50 45.98 -16.48
C ILE A 6 40.21 45.59 -15.82
N LEU A 7 39.29 45.03 -16.64
CA LEU A 7 38.03 44.44 -16.16
C LEU A 7 38.33 43.01 -15.69
N SER A 8 38.42 42.81 -14.38
CA SER A 8 38.57 41.46 -13.77
C SER A 8 37.21 40.78 -13.77
N ALA A 9 36.98 39.86 -14.72
CA ALA A 9 35.81 39.01 -14.74
C ALA A 9 35.98 37.87 -13.75
N CYS A 10 35.40 37.99 -12.56
CA CYS A 10 35.25 36.87 -11.66
C CYS A 10 34.20 35.89 -12.22
N LEU A 11 34.70 34.81 -12.85
CA LEU A 11 33.88 33.68 -13.28
C LEU A 11 33.46 32.90 -12.01
N LEU A 12 32.27 33.19 -11.49
CA LEU A 12 31.64 32.37 -10.49
C LEU A 12 31.23 31.05 -11.12
N LEU A 13 32.04 30.02 -10.97
CA LEU A 13 31.67 28.64 -11.20
C LEU A 13 30.63 28.28 -10.14
N VAL A 14 29.34 28.40 -10.49
CA VAL A 14 28.26 27.78 -9.75
C VAL A 14 28.36 26.27 -10.05
N CYS A 15 29.08 25.55 -9.21
CA CYS A 15 28.94 24.10 -9.13
C CYS A 15 27.51 23.81 -8.70
N SER A 16 26.60 23.63 -9.67
CA SER A 16 25.34 22.94 -9.43
C SER A 16 25.70 21.51 -9.02
N ALA A 17 25.90 21.28 -7.73
CA ALA A 17 25.87 19.94 -7.21
C ALA A 17 24.50 19.41 -7.58
N CYS A 18 24.42 18.51 -8.55
CA CYS A 18 23.26 17.65 -8.74
C CYS A 18 23.11 16.91 -7.41
N HIS A 19 22.26 17.42 -6.55
CA HIS A 19 21.76 16.63 -5.43
C HIS A 19 20.95 15.51 -6.07
N GLU A 20 21.56 14.33 -6.18
CA GLU A 20 20.79 13.12 -6.46
C GLU A 20 19.68 13.06 -5.42
N ALA A 21 18.44 13.04 -5.90
CA ALA A 21 17.30 12.96 -5.02
C ALA A 21 17.46 11.72 -4.12
N SER A 22 17.56 11.95 -2.82
CA SER A 22 17.65 10.87 -1.84
C SER A 22 16.34 10.11 -1.84
N HIS A 23 16.35 8.86 -2.33
CA HIS A 23 15.20 7.98 -2.32
C HIS A 23 15.19 7.13 -1.07
N HIS A 24 14.05 7.16 -0.36
CA HIS A 24 13.83 6.38 0.85
C HIS A 24 12.78 5.30 0.58
N LEU A 25 12.99 4.13 1.16
CA LEU A 25 12.09 3.00 1.08
C LEU A 25 11.51 2.72 2.46
N LEU A 26 10.19 2.75 2.60
CA LEU A 26 9.52 2.22 3.78
C LEU A 26 9.33 0.72 3.59
N LEU A 27 9.89 -0.06 4.48
CA LEU A 27 9.92 -1.52 4.40
C LEU A 27 9.28 -2.13 5.65
N GLY A 28 8.52 -3.18 5.45
CA GLY A 28 7.96 -4.06 6.45
C GLY A 28 7.61 -5.40 5.80
N GLY A 29 7.50 -6.46 6.57
CA GLY A 29 7.19 -7.75 6.00
C GLY A 29 6.91 -8.82 7.05
N SER A 30 6.40 -9.95 6.58
CA SER A 30 6.19 -11.14 7.39
C SER A 30 7.52 -11.67 7.93
N GLY A 31 7.54 -12.02 9.21
CA GLY A 31 8.75 -12.52 9.87
C GLY A 31 9.78 -11.44 10.25
N TRP A 32 9.50 -10.18 9.98
CA TRP A 32 10.33 -9.06 10.41
C TRP A 32 9.90 -8.58 11.81
N ASP A 33 10.87 -8.14 12.60
CA ASP A 33 10.66 -7.62 13.96
C ASP A 33 10.47 -6.10 14.00
N LYS A 34 10.49 -5.44 12.85
CA LYS A 34 10.40 -3.98 12.71
C LYS A 34 9.86 -3.54 11.37
N ILE A 35 9.40 -2.28 11.34
CA ILE A 35 9.22 -1.48 10.13
C ILE A 35 10.41 -0.53 10.05
N ALA A 36 10.98 -0.34 8.86
CA ALA A 36 12.15 0.50 8.69
C ALA A 36 12.04 1.45 7.50
N ILE A 37 12.63 2.64 7.62
CA ILE A 37 12.91 3.51 6.49
C ILE A 37 14.39 3.43 6.19
N VAL A 38 14.70 3.04 4.97
CA VAL A 38 16.04 2.80 4.48
C VAL A 38 16.36 3.80 3.38
N ASN A 39 17.51 4.43 3.48
CA ASN A 39 18.05 5.23 2.40
C ASN A 39 18.54 4.31 1.29
N LYS A 40 17.95 4.42 0.09
CA LYS A 40 18.28 3.56 -1.05
C LYS A 40 19.75 3.69 -1.48
N ASN A 41 20.35 4.87 -1.33
CA ASN A 41 21.70 5.14 -1.81
C ASN A 41 22.76 4.64 -0.82
N THR A 42 22.61 4.98 0.47
CA THR A 42 23.58 4.60 1.52
C THR A 42 23.33 3.21 2.10
N LYS A 43 22.11 2.66 1.95
CA LYS A 43 21.62 1.42 2.57
C LYS A 43 21.47 1.51 4.09
N GLU A 44 21.56 2.69 4.65
CA GLU A 44 21.41 2.93 6.09
C GLU A 44 19.94 2.97 6.50
N ILE A 45 19.65 2.42 7.67
CA ILE A 45 18.35 2.55 8.32
C ILE A 45 18.32 3.92 8.99
N GLU A 46 17.44 4.81 8.55
CA GLU A 46 17.31 6.16 9.08
C GLU A 46 16.19 6.29 10.12
N TRP A 47 15.27 5.32 10.12
CA TRP A 47 14.18 5.23 11.08
C TRP A 47 13.71 3.79 11.17
N GLU A 48 13.38 3.33 12.37
CA GLU A 48 12.78 2.02 12.59
C GLU A 48 11.77 2.05 13.73
N HIS A 49 10.74 1.21 13.62
CA HIS A 49 9.73 1.00 14.65
C HIS A 49 9.61 -0.48 14.94
N PRO A 50 9.83 -0.91 16.19
CA PRO A 50 9.77 -2.32 16.56
C PRO A 50 8.33 -2.83 16.47
N LEU A 51 8.17 -4.07 16.02
CA LEU A 51 6.91 -4.79 16.04
C LEU A 51 6.85 -5.70 17.26
N GLU A 52 5.67 -5.91 17.82
CA GLU A 52 5.48 -6.86 18.90
C GLU A 52 5.74 -8.28 18.42
N LYS A 53 6.25 -9.12 19.31
CA LYS A 53 6.55 -10.52 18.99
C LYS A 53 5.29 -11.24 18.47
N GLY A 54 5.41 -11.84 17.31
CA GLY A 54 4.33 -12.56 16.64
C GLY A 54 3.40 -11.68 15.80
N TRP A 55 3.70 -10.39 15.67
CA TRP A 55 3.04 -9.56 14.67
C TRP A 55 3.62 -9.83 13.29
N GLU A 56 2.73 -9.96 12.33
CA GLU A 56 3.06 -10.08 10.94
C GLU A 56 2.67 -8.77 10.24
N CYS A 57 3.66 -8.05 9.75
CA CYS A 57 3.40 -6.79 9.04
C CYS A 57 2.94 -7.09 7.62
N ASN A 58 1.69 -6.77 7.31
CA ASN A 58 1.07 -7.11 6.03
C ASN A 58 1.06 -5.95 5.02
N SER A 59 1.08 -4.71 5.49
CA SER A 59 1.20 -3.53 4.63
C SER A 59 1.79 -2.34 5.37
N VAL A 60 2.46 -1.47 4.64
CA VAL A 60 3.05 -0.22 5.14
C VAL A 60 2.82 0.92 4.15
N ALA A 61 2.58 2.12 4.65
CA ALA A 61 2.47 3.33 3.84
C ALA A 61 2.91 4.57 4.63
N VAL A 62 3.46 5.56 3.92
CA VAL A 62 3.65 6.92 4.45
C VAL A 62 2.42 7.74 4.12
N THR A 63 1.83 8.40 5.11
CA THR A 63 0.68 9.29 4.90
C THR A 63 1.11 10.67 4.39
N PRO A 64 0.20 11.50 3.86
CA PRO A 64 0.51 12.88 3.48
C PRO A 64 1.14 13.69 4.61
N ASP A 65 0.71 13.46 5.86
CA ASP A 65 1.25 14.12 7.06
C ASP A 65 2.55 13.46 7.57
N ARG A 66 3.15 12.59 6.75
CA ARG A 66 4.41 11.88 7.03
C ARG A 66 4.35 10.90 8.21
N ASN A 67 3.16 10.54 8.68
CA ASN A 67 2.94 9.46 9.62
C ASN A 67 3.11 8.10 8.94
N ILE A 68 3.24 7.04 9.72
CA ILE A 68 3.36 5.66 9.23
C ILE A 68 2.06 4.92 9.50
N LEU A 69 1.41 4.51 8.43
CA LEU A 69 0.26 3.60 8.44
C LEU A 69 0.75 2.19 8.18
N PHE A 70 0.34 1.24 9.00
CA PHE A 70 0.65 -0.17 8.75
C PHE A 70 -0.45 -1.10 9.24
N SER A 71 -0.55 -2.28 8.62
CA SER A 71 -1.36 -3.38 9.13
C SER A 71 -0.48 -4.48 9.69
N TYR A 72 -1.01 -5.14 10.70
CA TYR A 72 -0.48 -6.36 11.30
C TYR A 72 -1.62 -7.37 11.43
N SER A 73 -1.33 -8.64 11.66
CA SER A 73 -2.35 -9.69 11.63
C SER A 73 -3.61 -9.39 12.46
N LYS A 74 -3.47 -8.70 13.61
CA LYS A 74 -4.57 -8.38 14.52
C LYS A 74 -5.19 -7.00 14.34
N GLY A 75 -4.68 -6.16 13.45
CA GLY A 75 -5.20 -4.80 13.28
C GLY A 75 -4.37 -3.90 12.36
N ALA A 76 -4.70 -2.62 12.38
CA ALA A 76 -3.97 -1.58 11.69
C ALA A 76 -3.71 -0.41 12.62
N LYS A 77 -2.54 0.22 12.49
CA LYS A 77 -2.12 1.37 13.29
C LYS A 77 -1.69 2.53 12.39
N LEU A 78 -1.96 3.72 12.88
CA LEU A 78 -1.31 4.95 12.46
C LEU A 78 -0.43 5.44 13.61
N ILE A 79 0.85 5.65 13.31
CA ILE A 79 1.82 6.19 14.27
C ILE A 79 2.53 7.40 13.71
N THR A 80 2.97 8.30 14.58
CA THR A 80 3.87 9.40 14.20
C THR A 80 5.29 8.89 13.95
N ARG A 81 6.15 9.77 13.41
CA ARG A 81 7.59 9.46 13.26
C ARG A 81 8.31 9.37 14.62
N ASP A 82 7.71 9.92 15.67
CA ASP A 82 8.21 9.84 17.05
C ASP A 82 7.63 8.62 17.80
N HIS A 83 7.04 7.66 17.06
CA HIS A 83 6.46 6.39 17.54
C HIS A 83 5.18 6.52 18.37
N GLU A 84 4.57 7.70 18.42
CA GLU A 84 3.31 7.89 19.13
C GLU A 84 2.15 7.29 18.35
N GLU A 85 1.30 6.52 19.03
CA GLU A 85 0.09 5.96 18.44
C GLU A 85 -0.97 7.06 18.25
N VAL A 86 -1.38 7.28 17.01
CA VAL A 86 -2.50 8.17 16.68
C VAL A 86 -3.82 7.43 16.84
N TRP A 87 -3.88 6.20 16.31
CA TRP A 87 -4.99 5.26 16.50
C TRP A 87 -4.56 3.81 16.21
N ASN A 88 -5.34 2.88 16.74
CA ASN A 88 -5.22 1.45 16.50
C ASN A 88 -6.62 0.86 16.32
N ILE A 89 -6.86 0.22 15.18
CA ILE A 89 -8.12 -0.44 14.83
C ILE A 89 -7.87 -1.94 14.77
N SER A 90 -8.46 -2.69 15.71
CA SER A 90 -8.29 -4.13 15.78
C SER A 90 -9.21 -4.85 14.80
N ALA A 91 -8.72 -5.91 14.19
CA ALA A 91 -9.57 -6.90 13.52
C ALA A 91 -10.33 -7.74 14.57
N PRO A 92 -11.54 -8.19 14.27
CA PRO A 92 -12.26 -9.12 15.15
C PRO A 92 -11.50 -10.43 15.39
N GLU A 93 -11.82 -11.13 16.47
CA GLU A 93 -11.23 -12.45 16.73
C GLU A 93 -11.50 -13.42 15.56
N GLY A 94 -10.49 -14.18 15.18
CA GLY A 94 -10.54 -15.09 14.03
C GLY A 94 -10.42 -14.40 12.67
N CYS A 95 -10.28 -13.07 12.63
CA CYS A 95 -10.01 -12.31 11.41
C CYS A 95 -8.55 -11.90 11.33
N GLU A 96 -8.07 -11.61 10.10
CA GLU A 96 -6.70 -11.16 9.84
C GLU A 96 -6.69 -9.86 9.04
N MET A 97 -6.11 -8.80 9.62
CA MET A 97 -5.93 -7.52 8.92
C MET A 97 -4.82 -7.64 7.88
N GLN A 98 -5.20 -7.49 6.62
CA GLN A 98 -4.27 -7.65 5.50
C GLN A 98 -3.91 -6.32 4.81
N THR A 99 -4.85 -5.38 4.80
CA THR A 99 -4.66 -4.12 4.06
C THR A 99 -4.72 -2.92 4.99
N ALA A 100 -3.74 -2.02 4.86
CA ALA A 100 -3.81 -0.64 5.31
C ALA A 100 -3.19 0.26 4.24
N ARG A 101 -3.98 1.09 3.59
CA ARG A 101 -3.59 1.85 2.40
C ARG A 101 -4.07 3.29 2.47
N VAL A 102 -3.27 4.22 2.00
CA VAL A 102 -3.67 5.62 1.83
C VAL A 102 -4.46 5.76 0.52
N LEU A 103 -5.64 6.38 0.59
CA LEU A 103 -6.46 6.71 -0.56
C LEU A 103 -6.13 8.10 -1.10
N SER A 104 -6.47 8.37 -2.36
CA SER A 104 -6.21 9.67 -3.02
C SER A 104 -6.93 10.85 -2.38
N ASN A 105 -8.01 10.61 -1.64
CA ASN A 105 -8.74 11.64 -0.89
C ASN A 105 -8.18 11.89 0.52
N GLY A 106 -7.05 11.27 0.89
CA GLY A 106 -6.41 11.40 2.19
C GLY A 106 -6.98 10.49 3.30
N ASN A 107 -8.04 9.75 3.02
CA ASN A 107 -8.55 8.71 3.91
C ASN A 107 -7.73 7.41 3.80
N TYR A 108 -8.03 6.45 4.64
CA TYR A 108 -7.35 5.15 4.65
C TYR A 108 -8.32 4.03 4.36
N LEU A 109 -7.85 3.05 3.59
CA LEU A 109 -8.55 1.82 3.31
C LEU A 109 -7.95 0.71 4.18
N LEU A 110 -8.78 0.11 5.02
CA LEU A 110 -8.43 -1.05 5.82
C LEU A 110 -9.25 -2.25 5.35
N ALA A 111 -8.65 -3.45 5.32
CA ALA A 111 -9.40 -4.65 5.01
C ALA A 111 -8.86 -5.84 5.80
N TRP A 112 -9.78 -6.61 6.38
CA TRP A 112 -9.47 -7.88 7.02
C TRP A 112 -10.17 -9.05 6.37
N CYS A 113 -9.48 -10.16 6.33
CA CYS A 113 -10.00 -11.47 6.01
C CYS A 113 -10.85 -11.99 7.16
N GLY A 114 -11.94 -12.66 6.85
CA GLY A 114 -12.87 -13.20 7.82
C GLY A 114 -14.14 -13.71 7.17
N ASN A 115 -15.11 -14.15 7.98
CA ASN A 115 -16.43 -14.59 7.51
C ASN A 115 -17.53 -13.85 8.30
N PRO A 116 -17.99 -12.69 7.77
CA PRO A 116 -17.65 -12.08 6.48
C PRO A 116 -16.26 -11.40 6.47
N ALA A 117 -15.69 -11.27 5.28
CA ALA A 117 -14.57 -10.36 5.05
C ALA A 117 -15.07 -8.91 5.05
N THR A 118 -14.24 -7.98 5.47
CA THR A 118 -14.65 -6.58 5.64
C THR A 118 -13.64 -5.63 5.04
N ILE A 119 -14.16 -4.60 4.38
CA ILE A 119 -13.40 -3.43 3.93
C ILE A 119 -13.95 -2.20 4.65
N MET A 120 -13.06 -1.34 5.17
CA MET A 120 -13.44 -0.09 5.82
C MET A 120 -12.68 1.08 5.22
N GLU A 121 -13.33 2.24 5.20
CA GLU A 121 -12.67 3.52 5.02
C GLU A 121 -12.70 4.29 6.33
N VAL A 122 -11.54 4.81 6.72
CA VAL A 122 -11.38 5.61 7.93
C VAL A 122 -10.70 6.93 7.61
N ASN A 123 -10.98 7.97 8.37
CA ASN A 123 -10.31 9.25 8.22
C ASN A 123 -8.97 9.28 9.00
N ALA A 124 -8.26 10.41 8.94
CA ALA A 124 -6.98 10.58 9.62
C ALA A 124 -7.05 10.44 11.16
N LYS A 125 -8.26 10.56 11.75
CA LYS A 125 -8.48 10.39 13.19
C LYS A 125 -8.86 8.95 13.58
N GLY A 126 -8.98 8.03 12.61
CA GLY A 126 -9.43 6.66 12.85
C GLY A 126 -10.95 6.52 12.93
N GLU A 127 -11.72 7.57 12.58
CA GLU A 127 -13.19 7.49 12.56
C GLU A 127 -13.64 6.73 11.31
N ILE A 128 -14.53 5.73 11.51
CA ILE A 128 -15.04 4.89 10.43
C ILE A 128 -16.04 5.70 9.58
N LEU A 129 -15.72 5.86 8.30
CA LEU A 129 -16.56 6.56 7.32
C LEU A 129 -17.50 5.59 6.59
N SER A 130 -17.02 4.40 6.30
CA SER A 130 -17.80 3.33 5.70
C SER A 130 -17.29 1.96 6.11
N LYS A 131 -18.19 0.98 6.09
CA LYS A 131 -17.88 -0.43 6.32
C LYS A 131 -18.66 -1.27 5.31
N THR A 132 -17.97 -2.19 4.64
CA THR A 132 -18.52 -3.08 3.62
C THR A 132 -18.15 -4.51 3.97
N ASP A 133 -19.15 -5.30 4.31
CA ASP A 133 -19.00 -6.74 4.52
C ASP A 133 -19.32 -7.49 3.22
N PHE A 134 -18.55 -8.53 2.91
CA PHE A 134 -18.76 -9.34 1.71
C PHE A 134 -18.30 -10.78 1.91
N ASP A 135 -18.86 -11.68 1.11
CA ASP A 135 -18.51 -13.11 1.12
C ASP A 135 -17.43 -13.43 0.08
N THR A 136 -16.29 -13.92 0.54
CA THR A 136 -15.20 -14.40 -0.32
C THR A 136 -15.46 -15.80 -0.86
N ARG A 137 -16.35 -16.59 -0.24
CA ARG A 137 -16.55 -18.02 -0.44
C ARG A 137 -15.31 -18.87 -0.14
N ILE A 138 -14.42 -18.36 0.70
CA ILE A 138 -13.21 -19.03 1.15
C ILE A 138 -13.27 -19.08 2.69
N GLU A 139 -13.33 -20.28 3.24
CA GLU A 139 -13.55 -20.48 4.68
C GLU A 139 -12.38 -19.99 5.53
N GLN A 140 -11.14 -20.29 5.10
CA GLN A 140 -9.96 -19.91 5.85
C GLN A 140 -9.60 -18.43 5.62
N PRO A 141 -9.63 -17.57 6.63
CA PRO A 141 -9.28 -16.15 6.49
C PRO A 141 -7.91 -15.94 5.87
N HIS A 142 -6.89 -16.65 6.31
CA HIS A 142 -5.53 -16.53 5.78
C HIS A 142 -5.41 -16.80 4.26
N ALA A 143 -6.33 -17.57 3.68
CA ALA A 143 -6.36 -17.92 2.26
C ALA A 143 -7.17 -16.93 1.40
N GLN A 144 -7.78 -15.89 1.98
CA GLN A 144 -8.70 -15.03 1.25
C GLN A 144 -7.97 -14.03 0.34
N PHE A 145 -7.41 -12.96 0.87
CA PHE A 145 -6.76 -11.90 0.09
C PHE A 145 -5.56 -11.28 0.83
N ARG A 146 -4.83 -10.38 0.14
CA ARG A 146 -3.76 -9.59 0.76
C ARG A 146 -4.03 -8.09 0.61
N GLN A 147 -3.75 -7.47 -0.52
CA GLN A 147 -3.80 -6.01 -0.69
C GLN A 147 -5.01 -5.58 -1.52
N VAL A 148 -6.10 -5.23 -0.84
CA VAL A 148 -7.29 -4.62 -1.45
C VAL A 148 -6.96 -3.22 -1.96
N ASN A 149 -7.57 -2.81 -3.07
CA ASN A 149 -7.48 -1.45 -3.59
C ASN A 149 -8.87 -0.90 -3.92
N LYS A 150 -8.96 0.41 -4.12
CA LYS A 150 -10.16 1.10 -4.57
C LYS A 150 -9.93 1.66 -5.96
N ASN A 151 -10.85 1.41 -6.89
CA ASN A 151 -10.76 1.94 -8.24
C ASN A 151 -11.34 3.36 -8.35
N LYS A 152 -11.16 3.99 -9.52
CA LYS A 152 -11.66 5.35 -9.80
C LYS A 152 -13.19 5.46 -9.77
N ARG A 153 -13.91 4.35 -9.90
CA ARG A 153 -15.39 4.27 -9.79
C ARG A 153 -15.89 4.18 -8.35
N GLY A 154 -14.96 4.05 -7.39
CA GLY A 154 -15.29 3.92 -5.97
C GLY A 154 -15.54 2.47 -5.53
N ASN A 155 -15.39 1.47 -6.41
CA ASN A 155 -15.50 0.06 -6.08
C ASN A 155 -14.18 -0.50 -5.57
N TYR A 156 -14.26 -1.60 -4.83
CA TYR A 156 -13.11 -2.27 -4.27
C TYR A 156 -12.63 -3.39 -5.19
N LEU A 157 -11.32 -3.47 -5.37
CA LEU A 157 -10.64 -4.53 -6.10
C LEU A 157 -10.00 -5.47 -5.11
N VAL A 158 -10.48 -6.70 -5.06
CA VAL A 158 -10.09 -7.71 -4.09
C VAL A 158 -9.34 -8.84 -4.81
N PRO A 159 -8.00 -8.94 -4.63
CA PRO A 159 -7.22 -10.02 -5.19
C PRO A 159 -7.37 -11.27 -4.32
N LEU A 160 -8.22 -12.21 -4.73
CA LEU A 160 -8.45 -13.46 -4.01
C LEU A 160 -7.37 -14.48 -4.30
N PHE A 161 -6.54 -14.71 -3.31
CA PHE A 161 -5.36 -15.55 -3.37
C PHE A 161 -5.68 -17.02 -3.71
N ALA A 162 -6.54 -17.68 -2.91
CA ALA A 162 -6.81 -19.11 -3.07
C ALA A 162 -7.59 -19.46 -4.33
N THR A 163 -8.31 -18.53 -4.91
CA THR A 163 -9.15 -18.77 -6.10
C THR A 163 -8.57 -18.18 -7.37
N SER A 164 -7.38 -17.55 -7.29
CA SER A 164 -6.68 -16.94 -8.44
C SER A 164 -7.59 -16.02 -9.25
N GLU A 165 -8.23 -15.05 -8.57
CA GLU A 165 -9.15 -14.11 -9.23
C GLU A 165 -9.08 -12.72 -8.62
N ILE A 166 -9.42 -11.73 -9.43
CA ILE A 166 -9.66 -10.36 -8.97
C ILE A 166 -11.15 -10.12 -9.00
N ARG A 167 -11.75 -9.75 -7.85
CA ARG A 167 -13.17 -9.37 -7.77
C ARG A 167 -13.31 -7.86 -7.65
N GLU A 168 -14.27 -7.30 -8.36
CA GLU A 168 -14.77 -5.95 -8.15
C GLU A 168 -16.00 -6.03 -7.25
N ILE A 169 -15.93 -5.41 -6.09
CA ILE A 169 -16.99 -5.36 -5.06
C ILE A 169 -17.47 -3.92 -4.94
N SER A 170 -18.80 -3.72 -4.97
CA SER A 170 -19.39 -2.41 -4.72
C SER A 170 -19.24 -1.97 -3.26
N PRO A 171 -19.41 -0.67 -2.93
CA PRO A 171 -19.47 -0.20 -1.54
C PRO A 171 -20.60 -0.84 -0.70
N SER A 172 -21.60 -1.44 -1.34
CA SER A 172 -22.67 -2.19 -0.66
C SER A 172 -22.36 -3.68 -0.47
N GLY A 173 -21.14 -4.14 -0.84
CA GLY A 173 -20.75 -5.56 -0.71
C GLY A 173 -21.19 -6.47 -1.87
N GLN A 174 -21.78 -5.91 -2.93
CA GLN A 174 -22.22 -6.70 -4.07
C GLN A 174 -21.04 -7.04 -4.99
N LEU A 175 -20.92 -8.30 -5.40
CA LEU A 175 -20.01 -8.72 -6.47
C LEU A 175 -20.48 -8.15 -7.81
N LEU A 176 -19.67 -7.29 -8.41
CA LEU A 176 -19.95 -6.67 -9.71
C LEU A 176 -19.31 -7.45 -10.86
N LYS A 177 -18.07 -7.88 -10.67
CA LYS A 177 -17.28 -8.59 -11.67
C LYS A 177 -16.20 -9.46 -11.02
N SER A 178 -15.86 -10.55 -11.68
CA SER A 178 -14.72 -11.39 -11.34
C SER A 178 -13.93 -11.74 -12.60
N VAL A 179 -12.61 -11.67 -12.53
CA VAL A 179 -11.69 -12.05 -13.60
C VAL A 179 -10.66 -13.02 -13.02
N LYS A 180 -10.51 -14.18 -13.69
CA LYS A 180 -9.45 -15.14 -13.36
C LYS A 180 -8.12 -14.63 -13.86
N VAL A 181 -7.08 -14.92 -13.07
CA VAL A 181 -5.69 -14.61 -13.42
C VAL A 181 -4.83 -15.87 -13.21
N ASP A 182 -3.76 -15.98 -13.98
CA ASP A 182 -2.78 -17.03 -13.75
C ASP A 182 -1.86 -16.66 -12.58
N GLY A 183 -1.80 -17.51 -11.59
CA GLY A 183 -1.06 -17.30 -10.35
C GLY A 183 -1.92 -16.79 -9.20
N ASN A 184 -1.30 -16.64 -8.05
CA ASN A 184 -1.99 -16.23 -6.82
C ASN A 184 -1.85 -14.70 -6.65
N PRO A 185 -2.91 -13.90 -6.91
CA PRO A 185 -2.81 -12.45 -6.86
C PRO A 185 -2.72 -11.97 -5.41
N PHE A 186 -1.67 -11.20 -5.11
CA PHE A 186 -1.43 -10.57 -3.80
C PHE A 186 -1.88 -9.12 -3.77
N SER A 187 -1.69 -8.39 -4.85
CA SER A 187 -2.07 -6.99 -4.94
C SER A 187 -2.53 -6.61 -6.34
N VAL A 188 -3.30 -5.53 -6.41
CA VAL A 188 -3.79 -4.97 -7.65
C VAL A 188 -3.67 -3.44 -7.58
N ALA A 189 -3.13 -2.82 -8.63
CA ALA A 189 -2.98 -1.37 -8.75
C ALA A 189 -3.49 -0.89 -10.10
N ALA A 190 -4.23 0.23 -10.09
CA ALA A 190 -4.69 0.84 -11.33
C ALA A 190 -3.53 1.49 -12.08
N LEU A 191 -3.51 1.32 -13.41
CA LEU A 191 -2.60 2.00 -14.33
C LEU A 191 -3.31 3.16 -15.03
N ASP A 192 -2.54 4.07 -15.62
CA ASP A 192 -3.09 5.24 -16.33
C ASP A 192 -3.87 4.88 -17.60
N ASN A 193 -3.54 3.75 -18.22
CA ASN A 193 -4.22 3.22 -19.41
C ASN A 193 -5.53 2.45 -19.11
N CYS A 194 -6.08 2.57 -17.91
CA CYS A 194 -7.26 1.86 -17.44
C CYS A 194 -7.09 0.35 -17.23
N ASN A 195 -5.91 -0.20 -17.43
CA ASN A 195 -5.56 -1.57 -17.04
C ASN A 195 -5.15 -1.63 -15.56
N TYR A 196 -4.89 -2.83 -15.08
CA TYR A 196 -4.42 -3.07 -13.72
C TYR A 196 -3.10 -3.84 -13.74
N LEU A 197 -2.16 -3.41 -12.90
CA LEU A 197 -0.98 -4.20 -12.57
C LEU A 197 -1.34 -5.12 -11.41
N VAL A 198 -1.18 -6.42 -11.61
CA VAL A 198 -1.44 -7.45 -10.60
C VAL A 198 -0.12 -8.12 -10.23
N ALA A 199 0.20 -8.14 -8.93
CA ALA A 199 1.35 -8.88 -8.43
C ALA A 199 0.90 -10.29 -8.04
N CYS A 200 1.49 -11.31 -8.66
CA CYS A 200 1.24 -12.73 -8.42
C CYS A 200 2.41 -13.33 -7.64
N GLY A 201 2.26 -13.44 -6.31
CA GLY A 201 3.36 -13.80 -5.41
C GLY A 201 3.98 -15.14 -5.71
N ASP A 202 3.20 -16.20 -5.70
CA ASP A 202 3.71 -17.57 -5.89
C ASP A 202 4.15 -17.86 -7.34
N ALA A 203 3.61 -17.13 -8.29
CA ALA A 203 4.05 -17.20 -9.69
C ALA A 203 5.29 -16.34 -9.97
N HIS A 204 5.78 -15.56 -8.99
CA HIS A 204 6.94 -14.67 -9.09
C HIS A 204 6.87 -13.71 -10.29
N CYS A 205 5.68 -13.19 -10.61
CA CYS A 205 5.47 -12.31 -11.76
C CYS A 205 4.52 -11.15 -11.46
N PHE A 206 4.56 -10.19 -12.38
CA PHE A 206 3.53 -9.16 -12.52
C PHE A 206 2.86 -9.35 -13.85
N ILE A 207 1.53 -9.16 -13.87
CA ILE A 207 0.75 -9.17 -15.10
C ILE A 207 0.03 -7.82 -15.25
N GLU A 208 -0.10 -7.36 -16.50
CA GLU A 208 -0.99 -6.26 -16.83
C GLU A 208 -2.31 -6.85 -17.32
N LEU A 209 -3.39 -6.54 -16.62
CA LEU A 209 -4.72 -7.07 -16.84
C LEU A 209 -5.63 -5.98 -17.41
N ASN A 210 -6.23 -6.23 -18.57
CA ASN A 210 -7.42 -5.50 -19.00
C ASN A 210 -8.63 -6.08 -18.27
N PHE A 211 -9.11 -5.39 -17.25
CA PHE A 211 -10.20 -5.92 -16.43
C PHE A 211 -11.55 -5.96 -17.16
N GLU A 212 -11.76 -5.10 -18.18
CA GLU A 212 -13.01 -5.07 -18.93
C GLU A 212 -13.15 -6.29 -19.86
N THR A 213 -12.07 -6.70 -20.50
CA THR A 213 -12.08 -7.88 -21.39
C THR A 213 -11.68 -9.16 -20.67
N GLY A 214 -10.93 -9.06 -19.59
CA GLY A 214 -10.31 -10.18 -18.89
C GLY A 214 -8.97 -10.62 -19.49
N ASP A 215 -8.46 -9.90 -20.49
CA ASP A 215 -7.23 -10.27 -21.18
C ASP A 215 -5.99 -9.89 -20.38
N ILE A 216 -5.01 -10.78 -20.35
CA ILE A 216 -3.65 -10.48 -19.91
C ILE A 216 -2.94 -9.80 -21.09
N VAL A 217 -2.48 -8.57 -20.86
CA VAL A 217 -1.84 -7.74 -21.90
C VAL A 217 -0.35 -8.03 -21.97
N ARG A 218 0.29 -8.27 -20.82
CA ARG A 218 1.71 -8.65 -20.66
C ARG A 218 2.02 -9.12 -19.24
#